data_2c1a0bad5db3d865a3053cc778dbde08
#
_entry.id   2c1a0bad5db3d865a3053cc778dbde08
#
_cell.length_a   1.000
_cell.length_b   1.000
_cell.length_c   1.000
_cell.angle_alpha   90.00
_cell.angle_beta   90.00
_cell.angle_gamma   90.00
#
_symmetry.space_group_name_H-M   'P 1'
#
loop_
_entity.id
_entity.type
_entity.pdbx_description
1 polymer ?
#
loop_
_entity_poly.entity_id
_entity_poly.type
_entity_poly.pdbx_seq_one_letter_code
_entity_poly.pdbx_strand_id
1 'polypeptide(L)'
;MEPLAVVENYLEAFRRRDFEAARACLADRGFEYISPIASFDDADVFISGMDGVGAILHRLETRLRFVEGNDVCHVLDITVSMDGYQTSRLVQLARVKGDRIVRLEAIFDASDFHRMIGDPSLG
;
A
#
# COMPACT_ATOMS: atom_id res chain seq x y z
N MET A 1 -9.67 11.31 -14.54
CA MET A 1 -9.86 11.21 -13.05
C MET A 1 -8.70 11.93 -12.40
N GLU A 2 -8.98 12.71 -11.37
CA GLU A 2 -7.92 13.40 -10.64
C GLU A 2 -6.99 12.41 -9.96
N PRO A 3 -5.68 12.72 -9.84
CA PRO A 3 -4.73 11.79 -9.21
C PRO A 3 -5.15 11.34 -7.82
N LEU A 4 -5.68 12.23 -7.00
CA LEU A 4 -6.14 11.87 -5.66
C LEU A 4 -7.24 10.81 -5.73
N ALA A 5 -8.19 10.95 -6.65
CA ALA A 5 -9.29 10.00 -6.78
C ALA A 5 -8.79 8.61 -7.18
N VAL A 6 -7.80 8.53 -8.06
CA VAL A 6 -7.21 7.24 -8.45
C VAL A 6 -6.60 6.53 -7.24
N VAL A 7 -5.83 7.27 -6.43
CA VAL A 7 -5.18 6.69 -5.26
C VAL A 7 -6.19 6.34 -4.18
N GLU A 8 -7.22 7.18 -3.97
CA GLU A 8 -8.28 6.88 -3.00
C GLU A 8 -9.05 5.61 -3.40
N ASN A 9 -9.31 5.42 -4.70
CA ASN A 9 -9.96 4.20 -5.19
C ASN A 9 -9.10 2.97 -4.90
N TYR A 10 -7.80 3.08 -5.09
CA TYR A 10 -6.87 1.99 -4.76
C TYR A 10 -6.93 1.65 -3.26
N LEU A 11 -6.83 2.67 -2.40
CA LEU A 11 -6.86 2.46 -0.95
C LEU A 11 -8.19 1.86 -0.48
N GLU A 12 -9.31 2.33 -1.06
CA GLU A 12 -10.62 1.80 -0.72
C GLU A 12 -10.76 0.34 -1.14
N ALA A 13 -10.27 -0.01 -2.33
CA ALA A 13 -10.26 -1.40 -2.78
C ALA A 13 -9.43 -2.27 -1.84
N PHE A 14 -8.29 -1.77 -1.40
CA PHE A 14 -7.42 -2.47 -0.45
C PHE A 14 -8.13 -2.67 0.89
N ARG A 15 -8.82 -1.66 1.40
CA ARG A 15 -9.61 -1.77 2.65
C ARG A 15 -10.65 -2.87 2.57
N ARG A 16 -11.29 -3.02 1.42
CA ARG A 16 -12.32 -4.04 1.19
C ARG A 16 -11.75 -5.39 0.83
N ARG A 17 -10.44 -5.49 0.73
CA ARG A 17 -9.73 -6.69 0.26
C ARG A 17 -10.16 -7.11 -1.14
N ASP A 18 -10.55 -6.12 -1.95
CA ASP A 18 -10.89 -6.31 -3.35
C ASP A 18 -9.62 -6.09 -4.18
N PHE A 19 -8.80 -7.15 -4.26
CA PHE A 19 -7.49 -7.04 -4.91
C PHE A 19 -7.59 -6.93 -6.42
N GLU A 20 -8.65 -7.41 -7.01
CA GLU A 20 -8.91 -7.22 -8.44
C GLU A 20 -9.14 -5.74 -8.73
N ALA A 21 -9.98 -5.06 -7.94
CA ALA A 21 -10.22 -3.62 -8.08
C ALA A 21 -8.95 -2.82 -7.79
N ALA A 22 -8.17 -3.22 -6.77
CA ALA A 22 -6.90 -2.56 -6.47
C ALA A 22 -5.93 -2.67 -7.64
N ARG A 23 -5.81 -3.88 -8.23
CA ARG A 23 -4.96 -4.10 -9.40
C ARG A 23 -5.36 -3.21 -10.58
N ALA A 24 -6.67 -3.01 -10.76
CA ALA A 24 -7.18 -2.19 -11.86
C ALA A 24 -6.77 -0.72 -11.74
N CYS A 25 -6.38 -0.26 -10.56
CA CYS A 25 -5.87 1.11 -10.35
C CYS A 25 -4.40 1.26 -10.71
N LEU A 26 -3.68 0.15 -10.93
CA LEU A 26 -2.24 0.15 -11.21
C LEU A 26 -1.96 0.04 -12.70
N ALA A 27 -0.85 0.62 -13.14
CA ALA A 27 -0.45 0.54 -14.54
C ALA A 27 -0.11 -0.89 -14.93
N ASP A 28 -0.43 -1.26 -16.17
CA ASP A 28 -0.10 -2.58 -16.73
C ASP A 28 1.36 -2.70 -17.10
N ARG A 29 2.01 -1.57 -17.40
CA ARG A 29 3.43 -1.51 -17.79
C ARG A 29 4.11 -0.38 -17.06
N GLY A 30 5.37 -0.61 -16.68
CA GLY A 30 6.18 0.42 -16.03
C GLY A 30 5.81 0.68 -14.58
N PHE A 31 5.02 -0.18 -13.97
CA PHE A 31 4.68 -0.05 -12.56
C PHE A 31 5.90 -0.36 -11.68
N GLU A 32 6.05 0.41 -10.61
CA GLU A 32 7.12 0.21 -9.65
C GLU A 32 6.58 0.40 -8.23
N TYR A 33 6.93 -0.53 -7.34
CA TYR A 33 6.67 -0.42 -5.90
C TYR A 33 7.99 -0.51 -5.15
N ILE A 34 8.18 0.38 -4.18
CA ILE A 34 9.39 0.41 -3.35
C ILE A 34 8.97 0.55 -1.89
N SER A 35 9.58 -0.25 -1.02
CA SER A 35 9.42 -0.14 0.43
C SER A 35 10.72 -0.52 1.11
N PRO A 36 10.84 -0.33 2.44
CA PRO A 36 12.03 -0.74 3.18
C PRO A 36 12.30 -2.24 3.17
N ILE A 37 11.31 -3.07 2.83
CA ILE A 37 11.41 -4.53 2.93
C ILE A 37 11.28 -5.24 1.60
N ALA A 38 10.83 -4.56 0.54
CA ALA A 38 10.58 -5.22 -0.75
C ALA A 38 10.47 -4.19 -1.87
N SER A 39 10.76 -4.64 -3.08
CA SER A 39 10.56 -3.85 -4.31
C SER A 39 9.95 -4.76 -5.37
N PHE A 40 9.06 -4.21 -6.18
CA PHE A 40 8.42 -4.93 -7.27
C PHE A 40 8.37 -4.02 -8.50
N ASP A 41 8.58 -4.61 -9.68
CA ASP A 41 8.47 -3.90 -10.95
C ASP A 41 7.33 -4.45 -11.82
N ASP A 42 6.41 -5.17 -11.21
CA ASP A 42 5.26 -5.79 -11.86
C ASP A 42 4.05 -5.69 -10.94
N ALA A 43 2.96 -5.13 -11.47
CA ALA A 43 1.77 -4.89 -10.67
C ALA A 43 1.08 -6.18 -10.21
N ASP A 44 1.11 -7.22 -11.04
CA ASP A 44 0.48 -8.50 -10.66
C ASP A 44 1.26 -9.18 -9.53
N VAL A 45 2.59 -9.14 -9.60
CA VAL A 45 3.45 -9.70 -8.55
C VAL A 45 3.26 -8.92 -7.25
N PHE A 46 3.19 -7.59 -7.34
CA PHE A 46 2.96 -6.75 -6.17
C PHE A 46 1.63 -7.09 -5.48
N ILE A 47 0.54 -7.16 -6.25
CA ILE A 47 -0.79 -7.47 -5.69
C ILE A 47 -0.81 -8.85 -5.07
N SER A 48 -0.17 -9.85 -5.71
CA SER A 48 -0.06 -11.19 -5.14
C SER A 48 0.67 -11.16 -3.78
N GLY A 49 1.69 -10.31 -3.65
CA GLY A 49 2.40 -10.14 -2.39
C GLY A 49 1.56 -9.46 -1.31
N MET A 50 0.54 -8.70 -1.69
CA MET A 50 -0.33 -8.00 -0.73
C MET A 50 -1.42 -8.90 -0.14
N ASP A 51 -1.64 -10.10 -0.67
CA ASP A 51 -2.65 -11.04 -0.15
C ASP A 51 -2.41 -11.35 1.33
N GLY A 52 -1.15 -11.55 1.72
CA GLY A 52 -0.81 -11.85 3.11
C GLY A 52 -1.14 -10.69 4.05
N VAL A 53 -0.91 -9.45 3.61
CA VAL A 53 -1.26 -8.27 4.39
C VAL A 53 -2.78 -8.14 4.48
N GLY A 54 -3.49 -8.38 3.36
CA GLY A 54 -4.95 -8.34 3.35
C GLY A 54 -5.58 -9.33 4.31
N ALA A 55 -4.96 -10.50 4.48
CA ALA A 55 -5.48 -11.54 5.37
C ALA A 55 -5.51 -11.11 6.84
N ILE A 56 -4.59 -10.23 7.24
CA ILE A 56 -4.47 -9.77 8.64
C ILE A 56 -4.93 -8.32 8.83
N LEU A 57 -5.30 -7.64 7.75
CA LEU A 57 -5.71 -6.24 7.81
C LEU A 57 -7.01 -6.10 8.60
N HIS A 58 -6.97 -5.30 9.67
CA HIS A 58 -8.14 -4.96 10.46
C HIS A 58 -8.67 -3.58 10.08
N ARG A 59 -7.78 -2.59 9.93
CA ARG A 59 -8.16 -1.21 9.64
C ARG A 59 -7.04 -0.50 8.90
N LEU A 60 -7.42 0.37 7.97
CA LEU A 60 -6.52 1.26 7.28
C LEU A 60 -7.15 2.65 7.30
N GLU A 61 -6.56 3.57 8.07
CA GLU A 61 -7.08 4.92 8.25
C GLU A 61 -6.17 5.95 7.60
N THR A 62 -6.77 6.89 6.86
CA THR A 62 -6.05 8.04 6.34
C THR A 62 -6.01 9.11 7.41
N ARG A 63 -4.81 9.53 7.79
CA ARG A 63 -4.60 10.61 8.75
C ARG A 63 -4.45 11.95 8.05
N LEU A 64 -3.64 12.00 7.01
CA LEU A 64 -3.35 13.20 6.23
C LEU A 64 -3.18 12.83 4.77
N ARG A 65 -3.46 13.78 3.89
CA ARG A 65 -3.22 13.61 2.46
C ARG A 65 -2.77 14.92 1.85
N PHE A 66 -1.83 14.82 0.92
CA PHE A 66 -1.26 15.96 0.21
C PHE A 66 -1.16 15.60 -1.27
N VAL A 67 -1.40 16.60 -2.12
CA VAL A 67 -1.34 16.43 -3.57
C VAL A 67 -0.46 17.51 -4.16
N GLU A 68 0.47 17.11 -5.02
CA GLU A 68 1.29 18.04 -5.80
C GLU A 68 1.38 17.49 -7.22
N GLY A 69 0.64 18.12 -8.14
CA GLY A 69 0.58 17.63 -9.52
C GLY A 69 0.05 16.22 -9.60
N ASN A 70 0.86 15.30 -10.15
CA ASN A 70 0.51 13.89 -10.26
C ASN A 70 1.00 13.05 -9.09
N ASP A 71 1.59 13.67 -8.09
CA ASP A 71 2.09 13.00 -6.91
C ASP A 71 1.11 13.16 -5.75
N VAL A 72 0.78 12.05 -5.09
CA VAL A 72 -0.17 12.02 -3.99
C VAL A 72 0.49 11.34 -2.79
N CYS A 73 0.45 12.02 -1.65
CA CYS A 73 1.01 11.51 -0.41
C CYS A 73 -0.12 11.23 0.59
N HIS A 74 -0.14 10.04 1.14
CA HIS A 74 -1.04 9.68 2.24
C HIS A 74 -0.23 9.32 3.47
N VAL A 75 -0.61 9.87 4.61
CA VAL A 75 -0.15 9.41 5.92
C VAL A 75 -1.23 8.49 6.46
N LEU A 76 -0.90 7.23 6.68
CA LEU A 76 -1.85 6.18 7.00
C LEU A 76 -1.51 5.51 8.34
N ASP A 77 -2.55 5.08 9.06
CA ASP A 77 -2.40 4.16 10.16
C ASP A 77 -2.97 2.82 9.72
N ILE A 78 -2.13 1.79 9.74
CA ILE A 78 -2.54 0.43 9.43
C ILE A 78 -2.62 -0.37 10.73
N THR A 79 -3.75 -1.03 10.95
CA THR A 79 -3.96 -1.91 12.09
C THR A 79 -4.12 -3.34 11.58
N VAL A 80 -3.32 -4.24 12.12
CA VAL A 80 -3.38 -5.66 11.77
C VAL A 80 -3.81 -6.48 12.98
N SER A 81 -4.43 -7.62 12.73
CA SER A 81 -4.90 -8.55 13.75
C SER A 81 -4.01 -9.77 13.74
N MET A 82 -3.07 -9.83 14.67
CA MET A 82 -2.18 -10.97 14.89
C MET A 82 -1.83 -10.96 16.38
N ASP A 83 -2.31 -11.95 17.11
CA ASP A 83 -2.10 -11.98 18.58
C ASP A 83 -2.52 -10.66 19.24
N GLY A 84 -3.71 -10.17 18.87
CA GLY A 84 -4.20 -8.85 19.25
C GLY A 84 -4.04 -7.87 18.11
N TYR A 85 -4.41 -6.62 18.36
CA TYR A 85 -4.34 -5.56 17.36
C TYR A 85 -3.05 -4.77 17.50
N GLN A 86 -2.38 -4.54 16.39
CA GLN A 86 -1.18 -3.71 16.35
C GLN A 86 -1.34 -2.66 15.26
N THR A 87 -1.05 -1.41 15.60
CA THR A 87 -1.16 -0.27 14.68
C THR A 87 0.21 0.30 14.40
N SER A 88 0.48 0.55 13.13
CA SER A 88 1.71 1.18 12.69
C SER A 88 1.40 2.30 11.71
N ARG A 89 2.25 3.32 11.67
CA ARG A 89 2.11 4.44 10.75
C ARG A 89 2.99 4.23 9.54
N LEU A 90 2.43 4.51 8.36
CA LEU A 90 3.20 4.50 7.13
C LEU A 90 2.85 5.71 6.27
N VAL A 91 3.79 6.10 5.42
CA VAL A 91 3.59 7.14 4.42
C VAL A 91 3.61 6.46 3.06
N GLN A 92 2.61 6.75 2.24
CA GLN A 92 2.53 6.24 0.88
C GLN A 92 2.64 7.40 -0.10
N LEU A 93 3.64 7.33 -0.98
CA LEU A 93 3.80 8.26 -2.08
C LEU A 93 3.39 7.56 -3.36
N ALA A 94 2.45 8.16 -4.09
CA ALA A 94 1.94 7.58 -5.34
C ALA A 94 2.14 8.56 -6.48
N ARG A 95 2.56 8.06 -7.63
CA ARG A 95 2.58 8.84 -8.88
C ARG A 95 1.54 8.28 -9.82
N VAL A 96 0.72 9.16 -10.39
CA VAL A 96 -0.37 8.80 -11.28
C VAL A 96 -0.08 9.32 -12.67
N LYS A 97 -0.31 8.49 -13.70
CA LYS A 97 -0.30 8.90 -15.11
C LYS A 97 -1.62 8.47 -15.73
N GLY A 98 -2.35 9.42 -16.29
CA GLY A 98 -3.70 9.16 -16.76
C GLY A 98 -4.56 8.70 -15.59
N ASP A 99 -5.16 7.53 -15.70
CA ASP A 99 -6.04 6.97 -14.69
C ASP A 99 -5.40 5.82 -13.91
N ARG A 100 -4.06 5.69 -13.97
CA ARG A 100 -3.36 4.58 -13.35
C ARG A 100 -2.20 5.04 -12.48
N ILE A 101 -1.95 4.30 -11.42
CA ILE A 101 -0.80 4.51 -10.56
C ILE A 101 0.40 3.82 -11.21
N VAL A 102 1.47 4.58 -11.48
CA VAL A 102 2.70 4.03 -12.07
C VAL A 102 3.78 3.78 -11.02
N ARG A 103 3.68 4.41 -9.87
CA ARG A 103 4.67 4.23 -8.81
C ARG A 103 4.01 4.35 -7.45
N LEU A 104 4.33 3.41 -6.56
CA LEU A 104 3.99 3.45 -5.14
C LEU A 104 5.28 3.31 -4.34
N GLU A 105 5.46 4.18 -3.38
CA GLU A 105 6.54 4.06 -2.41
C GLU A 105 5.93 4.08 -1.02
N ALA A 106 6.20 3.04 -0.23
CA ALA A 106 5.77 2.98 1.15
C ALA A 106 6.97 3.23 2.06
N ILE A 107 6.81 4.12 3.02
CA ILE A 107 7.85 4.50 3.98
C ILE A 107 7.33 4.17 5.37
N PHE A 108 7.99 3.24 6.04
CA PHE A 108 7.62 2.82 7.37
C PHE A 108 8.84 2.23 8.09
N ASP A 109 8.70 2.04 9.40
CA ASP A 109 9.76 1.44 10.20
C ASP A 109 9.75 -0.07 9.98
N ALA A 110 10.82 -0.62 9.40
CA ALA A 110 10.95 -2.05 9.17
C ALA A 110 10.89 -2.87 10.47
N SER A 111 11.29 -2.27 11.59
CA SER A 111 11.18 -2.91 12.90
C SER A 111 9.72 -3.13 13.29
N ASP A 112 8.84 -2.16 12.98
CA ASP A 112 7.40 -2.33 13.21
C ASP A 112 6.85 -3.49 12.39
N PHE A 113 7.27 -3.59 11.13
CA PHE A 113 6.85 -4.68 10.26
C PHE A 113 7.26 -6.04 10.84
N HIS A 114 8.53 -6.17 11.26
CA HIS A 114 9.03 -7.41 11.84
C HIS A 114 8.32 -7.79 13.13
N ARG A 115 7.97 -6.80 13.94
CA ARG A 115 7.22 -7.03 15.18
C ARG A 115 5.81 -7.52 14.89
N MET A 116 5.16 -7.01 13.83
CA MET A 116 3.80 -7.36 13.48
C MET A 116 3.66 -8.77 12.90
N ILE A 117 4.59 -9.18 12.01
CA ILE A 117 4.46 -10.44 11.27
C ILE A 117 5.60 -11.43 11.58
N GLY A 118 6.47 -11.07 12.53
CA GLY A 118 7.66 -11.85 12.85
C GLY A 118 8.82 -11.53 11.91
N ASP A 119 10.03 -11.85 12.33
CA ASP A 119 11.22 -11.67 11.50
C ASP A 119 11.51 -12.98 10.77
N PRO A 120 11.42 -13.03 9.44
CA PRO A 120 11.66 -14.26 8.69
C PRO A 120 13.06 -14.84 8.90
N SER A 121 14.02 -13.98 9.29
CA SER A 121 15.39 -14.44 9.55
C SER A 121 15.52 -15.20 10.86
N LEU A 122 14.54 -15.11 11.74
CA LEU A 122 14.52 -15.79 13.03
C LEU A 122 13.68 -17.06 13.04
N GLY A 123 12.88 -17.24 11.99
CA GLY A 123 11.93 -18.36 11.88
C GLY A 123 12.47 -19.58 11.20
#